data_cacec7cf36d9f63e148259cd7fef51a5
#
_entry.id   cacec7cf36d9f63e148259cd7fef51a5
#
_cell.length_a   1.000
_cell.length_b   1.000
_cell.length_c   1.000
_cell.angle_alpha   90.00
_cell.angle_beta   90.00
_cell.angle_gamma   90.00
#
_symmetry.space_group_name_H-M   'P 1'
#
loop_
_entity.id
_entity.type
_entity.pdbx_description
1 polymer ?
#
loop_
_entity_poly.entity_id
_entity_poly.type
_entity_poly.pdbx_seq_one_letter_code
_entity_poly.pdbx_strand_id
1 'polypeptide(L)'
;MLTALVTLKMTYKTRPSHLRNRDGIYHFIRRIPADLRSHYRSDRICLSLRTKSAPAAFRAAGSISQRLDDYWSGLRLQKMDVPALHLLTSNDDAKHDSPTLKEAVETYLLLKSDATNPVFARTARRNGRYVIEALGNRPITAYSSADAAKFRDYLFENSLSLGSVRRIFGSVRSIINLVMREQGIEGANAFARTYMPERYDQKERQPIPSAALLVLQQNCKDKDDEARWLIALISDTGMRLAEAAGLAMNDIYLDEELPHISIRTHSWRRLKTRSSERVVPLVGASLWAAKRLHQRGGAFAFPRYCNEQGCNANSASAALNKWMKGVIGKEYVIHGLRHSLRDRLRAVECPSDITDQIGGWTTEGVGHGYGRGYSLEVMAKWMNLTA
;
A
#
# COMPACT_ATOMS: atom_id res chain seq x y z
N MET A 1 12.51 67.58 -2.59
CA MET A 1 13.59 66.58 -2.73
C MET A 1 13.01 65.39 -3.47
N LEU A 2 13.36 65.26 -4.74
CA LEU A 2 12.93 64.19 -5.64
C LEU A 2 13.81 62.95 -5.37
N THR A 3 13.20 61.83 -5.06
CA THR A 3 13.90 60.54 -5.02
C THR A 3 13.56 59.78 -6.29
N ALA A 4 14.52 59.64 -7.19
CA ALA A 4 14.39 58.98 -8.47
C ALA A 4 14.38 57.46 -8.27
N LEU A 5 13.29 56.81 -8.63
CA LEU A 5 13.23 55.34 -8.81
C LEU A 5 13.96 54.98 -10.12
N VAL A 6 15.12 54.35 -9.98
CA VAL A 6 15.81 53.72 -11.11
C VAL A 6 15.20 52.33 -11.32
N THR A 7 14.35 52.23 -12.33
CA THR A 7 13.82 50.97 -12.81
C THR A 7 14.85 50.30 -13.72
N LEU A 8 15.58 49.31 -13.18
CA LEU A 8 16.44 48.45 -14.00
C LEU A 8 15.58 47.54 -14.91
N LYS A 9 15.44 47.97 -16.18
CA LYS A 9 14.96 47.07 -17.21
C LYS A 9 16.07 46.08 -17.59
N MET A 10 16.03 44.88 -17.06
CA MET A 10 16.82 43.76 -17.56
C MET A 10 16.26 43.32 -18.92
N THR A 11 16.87 43.77 -19.99
CA THR A 11 16.64 43.30 -21.34
C THR A 11 17.43 42.03 -21.60
N TYR A 12 16.82 40.87 -21.30
CA TYR A 12 17.33 39.59 -21.79
C TYR A 12 17.04 39.46 -23.30
N LYS A 13 17.90 40.02 -24.13
CA LYS A 13 17.99 39.71 -25.57
C LYS A 13 19.01 38.60 -25.82
N THR A 14 18.73 37.38 -25.34
CA THR A 14 19.38 36.19 -25.91
C THR A 14 18.30 35.26 -26.42
N ARG A 15 18.11 35.19 -27.72
CA ARG A 15 17.34 34.13 -28.37
C ARG A 15 17.99 32.82 -27.94
N PRO A 16 17.26 31.86 -27.35
CA PRO A 16 17.86 30.57 -27.02
C PRO A 16 18.33 29.93 -28.31
N SER A 17 19.62 29.67 -28.39
CA SER A 17 20.19 28.74 -29.34
C SER A 17 19.49 27.41 -29.19
N HIS A 18 19.20 26.70 -30.27
CA HIS A 18 18.63 25.35 -30.28
C HIS A 18 17.10 25.22 -30.37
N LEU A 19 16.34 26.28 -30.63
CA LEU A 19 14.88 26.19 -30.90
C LEU A 19 14.57 26.35 -32.37
N ARG A 20 13.71 25.49 -32.91
CA ARG A 20 13.14 25.58 -34.26
C ARG A 20 11.64 25.39 -34.19
N ASN A 21 10.88 26.26 -34.86
CA ASN A 21 9.43 26.10 -35.03
C ASN A 21 9.17 25.32 -36.32
N ARG A 22 8.35 24.26 -36.24
CA ARG A 22 7.84 23.50 -37.38
C ARG A 22 6.33 23.36 -37.19
N ASP A 23 5.57 23.85 -38.13
CA ASP A 23 4.10 23.78 -38.15
C ASP A 23 3.45 24.26 -36.84
N GLY A 24 3.98 25.34 -36.27
CA GLY A 24 3.50 25.91 -35.01
C GLY A 24 4.00 25.20 -33.74
N ILE A 25 4.72 24.10 -33.83
CA ILE A 25 5.27 23.36 -32.70
C ILE A 25 6.78 23.64 -32.57
N TYR A 26 7.22 23.95 -31.36
CA TYR A 26 8.62 24.15 -31.06
C TYR A 26 9.37 22.82 -30.88
N HIS A 27 10.54 22.73 -31.51
CA HIS A 27 11.48 21.62 -31.45
C HIS A 27 12.82 22.12 -30.90
N PHE A 28 13.41 21.34 -29.99
CA PHE A 28 14.78 21.52 -29.55
C PHE A 28 15.71 20.77 -30.52
N ILE A 29 16.70 21.45 -31.05
CA ILE A 29 17.68 20.87 -31.99
C ILE A 29 19.06 21.32 -31.55
N ARG A 30 19.92 20.40 -31.12
CA ARG A 30 21.28 20.70 -30.70
C ARG A 30 22.27 19.72 -31.31
N ARG A 31 23.38 20.23 -31.86
CA ARG A 31 24.45 19.42 -32.39
C ARG A 31 25.24 18.77 -31.29
N ILE A 32 25.59 17.50 -31.45
CA ILE A 32 26.43 16.77 -30.51
C ILE A 32 27.88 17.20 -30.72
N PRO A 33 28.64 17.51 -29.66
CA PRO A 33 30.07 17.80 -29.72
C PRO A 33 30.86 16.73 -30.49
N ALA A 34 31.85 17.12 -31.27
CA ALA A 34 32.57 16.19 -32.15
C ALA A 34 33.26 15.06 -31.36
N ASP A 35 33.80 15.39 -30.20
CA ASP A 35 34.50 14.49 -29.27
C ASP A 35 33.60 13.45 -28.62
N LEU A 36 32.28 13.67 -28.64
CA LEU A 36 31.28 12.77 -28.00
C LEU A 36 30.39 12.02 -29.02
N ARG A 37 30.60 12.22 -30.33
CA ARG A 37 29.78 11.58 -31.38
C ARG A 37 29.77 10.06 -31.33
N SER A 38 30.85 9.46 -30.87
CA SER A 38 30.94 7.99 -30.70
C SER A 38 29.92 7.39 -29.72
N HIS A 39 29.35 8.22 -28.85
CA HIS A 39 28.32 7.82 -27.88
C HIS A 39 26.89 7.91 -28.44
N TYR A 40 26.70 8.40 -29.65
CA TYR A 40 25.39 8.67 -30.25
C TYR A 40 25.29 8.06 -31.66
N ARG A 41 24.05 7.71 -32.05
CA ARG A 41 23.74 7.20 -33.40
C ARG A 41 23.48 8.33 -34.41
N SER A 42 23.40 9.58 -33.99
CA SER A 42 23.10 10.76 -34.81
C SER A 42 24.04 11.90 -34.44
N ASP A 43 24.24 12.84 -35.35
CA ASP A 43 25.06 14.04 -35.12
C ASP A 43 24.30 15.16 -34.37
N ARG A 44 22.98 15.00 -34.19
CA ARG A 44 22.09 15.98 -33.56
C ARG A 44 21.06 15.33 -32.67
N ILE A 45 20.73 16.04 -31.60
CA ILE A 45 19.59 15.75 -30.74
C ILE A 45 18.41 16.59 -31.23
N CYS A 46 17.30 15.91 -31.61
CA CYS A 46 16.07 16.53 -32.05
C CYS A 46 14.92 16.05 -31.17
N LEU A 47 14.28 16.96 -30.43
CA LEU A 47 13.17 16.66 -29.53
C LEU A 47 12.00 17.60 -29.79
N SER A 48 10.79 17.07 -29.98
CA SER A 48 9.59 17.90 -29.99
C SER A 48 9.26 18.35 -28.56
N LEU A 49 9.09 19.65 -28.37
CA LEU A 49 8.71 20.21 -27.07
C LEU A 49 7.19 20.18 -26.83
N ARG A 50 6.44 19.71 -27.81
CA ARG A 50 4.97 19.57 -27.79
C ARG A 50 4.24 20.84 -27.30
N THR A 51 4.78 22.02 -27.61
CA THR A 51 4.19 23.30 -27.23
C THR A 51 4.23 24.29 -28.39
N LYS A 52 3.19 25.12 -28.47
CA LYS A 52 3.10 26.27 -29.37
C LYS A 52 3.51 27.58 -28.68
N SER A 53 3.68 27.55 -27.35
CA SER A 53 4.05 28.73 -26.56
C SER A 53 5.55 28.96 -26.59
N ALA A 54 5.98 30.07 -27.12
CA ALA A 54 7.39 30.49 -27.16
C ALA A 54 8.01 30.57 -25.72
N PRO A 55 7.39 31.20 -24.72
CA PRO A 55 7.96 31.24 -23.38
C PRO A 55 8.14 29.85 -22.72
N ALA A 56 7.20 28.94 -22.97
CA ALA A 56 7.31 27.56 -22.46
C ALA A 56 8.43 26.80 -23.17
N ALA A 57 8.54 26.95 -24.50
CA ALA A 57 9.62 26.37 -25.28
C ALA A 57 11.00 26.89 -24.85
N PHE A 58 11.13 28.16 -24.54
CA PHE A 58 12.35 28.78 -24.03
C PHE A 58 12.82 28.14 -22.72
N ARG A 59 11.95 28.04 -21.75
CA ARG A 59 12.29 27.40 -20.47
C ARG A 59 12.69 25.95 -20.61
N ALA A 60 11.93 25.20 -21.42
CA ALA A 60 12.23 23.79 -21.68
C ALA A 60 13.57 23.60 -22.39
N ALA A 61 13.86 24.41 -23.41
CA ALA A 61 15.13 24.36 -24.13
C ALA A 61 16.32 24.70 -23.23
N GLY A 62 16.19 25.67 -22.35
CA GLY A 62 17.23 26.02 -21.36
C GLY A 62 17.53 24.86 -20.42
N SER A 63 16.49 24.24 -19.84
CA SER A 63 16.64 23.09 -18.94
C SER A 63 17.26 21.87 -19.66
N ILE A 64 16.84 21.58 -20.91
CA ILE A 64 17.42 20.48 -21.68
C ILE A 64 18.89 20.78 -22.03
N SER A 65 19.21 22.01 -22.42
CA SER A 65 20.60 22.40 -22.69
C SER A 65 21.50 22.20 -21.51
N GLN A 66 21.08 22.67 -20.29
CA GLN A 66 21.86 22.53 -19.09
C GLN A 66 22.13 21.05 -18.76
N ARG A 67 21.11 20.22 -18.79
CA ARG A 67 21.26 18.78 -18.54
C ARG A 67 22.17 18.06 -19.52
N LEU A 68 22.17 18.50 -20.78
CA LEU A 68 23.08 17.95 -21.79
C LEU A 68 24.52 18.42 -21.53
N ASP A 69 24.73 19.66 -21.12
CA ASP A 69 26.06 20.17 -20.81
C ASP A 69 26.66 19.46 -19.59
N ASP A 70 25.86 19.24 -18.55
CA ASP A 70 26.25 18.49 -17.35
C ASP A 70 26.59 17.04 -17.72
N TYR A 71 25.76 16.39 -18.53
CA TYR A 71 26.00 15.03 -18.97
C TYR A 71 27.25 14.90 -19.84
N TRP A 72 27.43 15.81 -20.80
CA TRP A 72 28.62 15.83 -21.67
C TRP A 72 29.89 16.13 -20.91
N SER A 73 29.82 16.99 -19.91
CA SER A 73 30.93 17.24 -18.99
C SER A 73 31.29 15.99 -18.20
N GLY A 74 30.28 15.26 -17.70
CA GLY A 74 30.50 13.97 -17.04
C GLY A 74 31.19 12.94 -17.94
N LEU A 75 30.74 12.81 -19.21
CA LEU A 75 31.37 11.90 -20.18
C LEU A 75 32.83 12.28 -20.49
N ARG A 76 33.16 13.56 -20.53
CA ARG A 76 34.53 14.03 -20.75
C ARG A 76 35.40 13.74 -19.53
N LEU A 77 34.89 14.00 -18.33
CA LEU A 77 35.59 13.70 -17.08
C LEU A 77 35.91 12.19 -16.92
N GLN A 78 35.01 11.32 -17.37
CA GLN A 78 35.27 9.87 -17.39
C GLN A 78 36.41 9.45 -18.33
N LYS A 79 36.74 10.27 -19.35
CA LYS A 79 37.83 10.03 -20.29
C LYS A 79 39.13 10.73 -19.91
N MET A 80 39.08 11.63 -18.92
CA MET A 80 40.29 12.30 -18.44
C MET A 80 41.04 11.37 -17.49
N ASP A 81 42.26 11.03 -17.88
CA ASP A 81 43.20 10.40 -16.95
C ASP A 81 43.64 11.49 -15.96
N VAL A 82 42.89 11.63 -14.86
CA VAL A 82 43.21 12.60 -13.82
C VAL A 82 44.38 12.04 -13.02
N PRO A 83 45.58 12.66 -13.11
CA PRO A 83 46.72 12.20 -12.33
C PRO A 83 46.34 12.17 -10.84
N ALA A 84 46.61 11.05 -10.19
CA ALA A 84 46.24 10.82 -8.78
C ALA A 84 44.71 10.73 -8.50
N LEU A 85 43.88 10.37 -9.49
CA LEU A 85 42.45 10.07 -9.25
C LEU A 85 42.28 9.02 -8.13
N HIS A 86 43.20 8.06 -8.01
CA HIS A 86 43.25 7.10 -6.93
C HIS A 86 43.46 7.75 -5.55
N LEU A 87 44.12 8.93 -5.47
CA LEU A 87 44.26 9.69 -4.23
C LEU A 87 42.99 10.51 -3.89
N LEU A 88 42.20 10.84 -4.91
CA LEU A 88 40.90 11.48 -4.72
C LEU A 88 39.78 10.45 -4.46
N THR A 89 39.97 9.22 -4.93
CA THR A 89 39.08 8.08 -4.66
C THR A 89 39.51 7.28 -3.43
N SER A 90 40.71 7.51 -2.92
CA SER A 90 41.22 6.92 -1.68
C SER A 90 40.79 7.63 -0.41
N ASN A 91 39.56 8.18 -0.39
CA ASN A 91 38.81 8.21 0.85
C ASN A 91 38.22 6.81 1.14
N ASP A 92 39.02 5.77 0.94
CA ASP A 92 38.74 4.43 1.44
C ASP A 92 38.74 4.36 2.98
N ASP A 93 39.04 5.47 3.66
CA ASP A 93 38.95 5.59 5.12
C ASP A 93 37.75 6.42 5.60
N ALA A 94 36.94 6.99 4.71
CA ALA A 94 35.55 7.25 5.02
C ALA A 94 34.70 6.07 4.52
N LYS A 95 34.99 4.88 4.97
CA LYS A 95 33.96 3.91 5.25
C LYS A 95 33.03 4.60 6.25
N HIS A 96 32.04 5.35 5.75
CA HIS A 96 30.78 5.40 6.44
C HIS A 96 30.42 3.92 6.58
N ASP A 97 30.61 3.38 7.78
CA ASP A 97 30.22 2.03 8.12
C ASP A 97 28.71 1.96 7.85
N SER A 98 28.41 1.70 6.59
CA SER A 98 27.02 1.54 6.17
C SER A 98 26.49 0.39 7.00
N PRO A 99 25.43 0.59 7.76
CA PRO A 99 24.94 -0.42 8.67
C PRO A 99 24.64 -1.71 7.89
N THR A 100 24.88 -2.83 8.51
CA THR A 100 24.43 -4.12 8.00
C THR A 100 22.92 -4.13 7.87
N LEU A 101 22.38 -5.00 7.04
CA LEU A 101 20.93 -5.10 6.88
C LEU A 101 20.21 -5.39 8.20
N LYS A 102 20.81 -6.17 9.09
CA LYS A 102 20.26 -6.45 10.42
C LYS A 102 20.16 -5.18 11.26
N GLU A 103 21.21 -4.37 11.29
CA GLU A 103 21.21 -3.08 11.99
C GLU A 103 20.22 -2.09 11.34
N ALA A 104 20.15 -2.09 10.01
CA ALA A 104 19.19 -1.27 9.28
C ALA A 104 17.73 -1.63 9.62
N VAL A 105 17.41 -2.91 9.82
CA VAL A 105 16.08 -3.35 10.29
C VAL A 105 15.78 -2.80 11.68
N GLU A 106 16.72 -2.86 12.61
CA GLU A 106 16.48 -2.35 13.97
C GLU A 106 16.40 -0.81 13.99
N THR A 107 17.25 -0.11 13.23
CA THR A 107 17.15 1.35 13.04
C THR A 107 15.77 1.74 12.44
N TYR A 108 15.32 1.01 11.42
CA TYR A 108 14.01 1.23 10.82
C TYR A 108 12.87 1.06 11.85
N LEU A 109 12.97 0.06 12.71
CA LEU A 109 11.98 -0.18 13.75
C LEU A 109 12.01 0.90 14.82
N LEU A 110 13.19 1.39 15.20
CA LEU A 110 13.35 2.49 16.15
C LEU A 110 12.72 3.78 15.62
N LEU A 111 13.01 4.14 14.37
CA LEU A 111 12.54 5.38 13.75
C LEU A 111 11.03 5.34 13.39
N LYS A 112 10.55 4.18 12.98
CA LYS A 112 9.13 3.98 12.62
C LYS A 112 8.27 3.59 13.81
N SER A 113 8.83 3.60 15.03
CA SER A 113 8.22 2.96 16.18
C SER A 113 6.77 3.40 16.42
N ASP A 114 5.90 2.69 15.77
CA ASP A 114 4.67 2.25 16.35
C ASP A 114 5.05 1.08 17.27
N ALA A 115 5.77 1.37 18.37
CA ALA A 115 6.25 0.39 19.36
C ALA A 115 5.11 -0.50 19.90
N THR A 116 3.88 -0.12 19.58
CA THR A 116 2.62 -0.77 19.93
C THR A 116 2.15 -1.81 18.91
N ASN A 117 2.84 -1.98 17.75
CA ASN A 117 2.43 -2.95 16.74
C ASN A 117 3.43 -4.11 16.58
N PRO A 118 3.30 -5.19 17.40
CA PRO A 118 4.21 -6.32 17.34
C PRO A 118 4.21 -7.06 15.99
N VAL A 119 3.13 -6.95 15.21
CA VAL A 119 3.02 -7.54 13.87
C VAL A 119 3.92 -6.80 12.89
N PHE A 120 4.00 -5.48 12.99
CA PHE A 120 4.87 -4.67 12.15
C PHE A 120 6.35 -5.04 12.37
N ALA A 121 6.80 -5.05 13.62
CA ALA A 121 8.17 -5.41 13.97
C ALA A 121 8.53 -6.84 13.54
N ARG A 122 7.65 -7.81 13.80
CA ARG A 122 7.83 -9.20 13.37
C ARG A 122 7.93 -9.30 11.84
N THR A 123 7.13 -8.54 11.11
CA THR A 123 7.14 -8.55 9.64
C THR A 123 8.42 -7.95 9.08
N ALA A 124 8.88 -6.81 9.60
CA ALA A 124 10.13 -6.18 9.17
C ALA A 124 11.33 -7.11 9.42
N ARG A 125 11.45 -7.66 10.63
CA ARG A 125 12.51 -8.63 10.98
C ARG A 125 12.47 -9.88 10.12
N ARG A 126 11.29 -10.45 9.87
CA ARG A 126 11.12 -11.62 8.99
C ARG A 126 11.58 -11.30 7.57
N ASN A 127 11.18 -10.15 7.01
CA ASN A 127 11.53 -9.78 5.65
C ASN A 127 13.03 -9.48 5.50
N GLY A 128 13.66 -8.84 6.50
CA GLY A 128 15.12 -8.69 6.56
C GLY A 128 15.84 -10.04 6.66
N ARG A 129 15.30 -10.95 7.46
CA ARG A 129 15.86 -12.32 7.60
C ARG A 129 15.87 -13.08 6.29
N TYR A 130 14.82 -13.02 5.47
CA TYR A 130 14.84 -13.64 4.14
C TYR A 130 16.01 -13.16 3.25
N VAL A 131 16.33 -11.86 3.29
CA VAL A 131 17.49 -11.34 2.56
C VAL A 131 18.79 -11.88 3.13
N ILE A 132 18.92 -11.90 4.46
CA ILE A 132 20.12 -12.42 5.16
C ILE A 132 20.33 -13.90 4.87
N GLU A 133 19.27 -14.71 4.86
CA GLU A 133 19.32 -16.13 4.52
C GLU A 133 19.75 -16.36 3.07
N ALA A 134 19.28 -15.55 2.14
CA ALA A 134 19.59 -15.68 0.71
C ALA A 134 20.97 -15.11 0.31
N LEU A 135 21.38 -14.00 0.93
CA LEU A 135 22.52 -13.19 0.46
C LEU A 135 23.59 -12.90 1.52
N GLY A 136 23.36 -13.30 2.78
CA GLY A 136 24.20 -12.93 3.91
C GLY A 136 23.90 -11.57 4.51
N ASN A 137 24.31 -11.35 5.76
CA ASN A 137 24.18 -10.06 6.45
C ASN A 137 25.35 -9.14 6.05
N ARG A 138 25.12 -8.25 5.09
CA ARG A 138 26.13 -7.34 4.55
C ARG A 138 25.74 -5.89 4.82
N PRO A 139 26.68 -4.92 4.74
CA PRO A 139 26.33 -3.50 4.67
C PRO A 139 25.31 -3.23 3.58
N ILE A 140 24.32 -2.36 3.83
CA ILE A 140 23.21 -2.12 2.88
C ILE A 140 23.69 -1.56 1.54
N THR A 141 24.85 -0.91 1.50
CA THR A 141 25.50 -0.44 0.27
C THR A 141 26.28 -1.51 -0.49
N ALA A 142 26.56 -2.66 0.14
CA ALA A 142 27.30 -3.76 -0.47
C ALA A 142 26.42 -4.72 -1.29
N TYR A 143 25.11 -4.55 -1.27
CA TYR A 143 24.21 -5.30 -2.13
C TYR A 143 24.16 -4.67 -3.52
N SER A 144 24.15 -5.51 -4.55
CA SER A 144 24.02 -5.11 -5.96
C SER A 144 22.62 -5.41 -6.51
N SER A 145 22.31 -4.87 -7.68
CA SER A 145 21.07 -5.23 -8.40
C SER A 145 21.04 -6.71 -8.82
N ALA A 146 22.20 -7.31 -9.04
CA ALA A 146 22.33 -8.76 -9.31
C ALA A 146 21.97 -9.58 -8.06
N ASP A 147 22.36 -9.13 -6.87
CA ASP A 147 21.94 -9.75 -5.61
C ASP A 147 20.43 -9.64 -5.41
N ALA A 148 19.85 -8.50 -5.72
CA ALA A 148 18.39 -8.32 -5.64
C ALA A 148 17.64 -9.27 -6.60
N ALA A 149 18.18 -9.54 -7.79
CA ALA A 149 17.63 -10.55 -8.71
C ALA A 149 17.75 -11.97 -8.13
N LYS A 150 18.91 -12.36 -7.58
CA LYS A 150 19.08 -13.63 -6.88
C LYS A 150 18.10 -13.80 -5.71
N PHE A 151 17.89 -12.74 -4.93
CA PHE A 151 16.94 -12.77 -3.83
C PHE A 151 15.50 -12.98 -4.32
N ARG A 152 15.10 -12.33 -5.42
CA ARG A 152 13.79 -12.59 -6.05
C ARG A 152 13.64 -14.05 -6.40
N ASP A 153 14.63 -14.64 -7.07
CA ASP A 153 14.59 -16.03 -7.53
C ASP A 153 14.55 -16.99 -6.34
N TYR A 154 15.34 -16.75 -5.29
CA TYR A 154 15.27 -17.47 -4.02
C TYR A 154 13.85 -17.47 -3.41
N LEU A 155 13.16 -16.34 -3.42
CA LEU A 155 11.80 -16.28 -2.89
C LEU A 155 10.81 -17.09 -3.74
N PHE A 156 10.97 -17.13 -5.05
CA PHE A 156 10.14 -17.96 -5.93
C PHE A 156 10.45 -19.45 -5.78
N GLU A 157 11.70 -19.84 -5.61
CA GLU A 157 12.11 -21.23 -5.30
C GLU A 157 11.49 -21.71 -3.99
N ASN A 158 11.36 -20.83 -3.01
CA ASN A 158 10.61 -21.10 -1.76
C ASN A 158 9.09 -21.03 -1.93
N SER A 159 8.57 -21.15 -3.15
CA SER A 159 7.14 -21.22 -3.49
C SER A 159 6.31 -20.02 -3.02
N LEU A 160 6.91 -18.84 -2.87
CA LEU A 160 6.14 -17.64 -2.54
C LEU A 160 5.43 -17.08 -3.78
N SER A 161 4.17 -16.68 -3.61
CA SER A 161 3.42 -16.02 -4.67
C SER A 161 4.02 -14.67 -5.03
N LEU A 162 3.83 -14.23 -6.28
CA LEU A 162 4.27 -12.91 -6.76
C LEU A 162 3.82 -11.75 -5.84
N GLY A 163 2.58 -11.80 -5.35
CA GLY A 163 2.06 -10.81 -4.41
C GLY A 163 2.82 -10.78 -3.07
N SER A 164 3.30 -11.95 -2.60
CA SER A 164 4.14 -12.05 -1.40
C SER A 164 5.54 -11.52 -1.66
N VAL A 165 6.15 -11.88 -2.80
CA VAL A 165 7.46 -11.39 -3.22
C VAL A 165 7.46 -9.86 -3.33
N ARG A 166 6.47 -9.28 -4.03
CA ARG A 166 6.32 -7.81 -4.15
C ARG A 166 6.21 -7.13 -2.78
N ARG A 167 5.49 -7.71 -1.81
CA ARG A 167 5.36 -7.16 -0.45
C ARG A 167 6.66 -7.23 0.33
N ILE A 168 7.42 -8.33 0.21
CA ILE A 168 8.73 -8.49 0.84
C ILE A 168 9.69 -7.44 0.30
N PHE A 169 9.80 -7.32 -1.04
CA PHE A 169 10.60 -6.28 -1.68
C PHE A 169 10.19 -4.86 -1.28
N GLY A 170 8.89 -4.59 -1.19
CA GLY A 170 8.36 -3.31 -0.69
C GLY A 170 8.85 -2.99 0.73
N SER A 171 8.85 -3.99 1.60
CA SER A 171 9.36 -3.85 2.97
C SER A 171 10.88 -3.62 3.00
N VAL A 172 11.65 -4.43 2.28
CA VAL A 172 13.12 -4.31 2.20
C VAL A 172 13.52 -2.95 1.65
N ARG A 173 12.87 -2.50 0.56
CA ARG A 173 13.09 -1.16 -0.01
C ARG A 173 12.80 -0.04 0.99
N SER A 174 11.71 -0.17 1.73
CA SER A 174 11.33 0.83 2.74
C SER A 174 12.34 0.91 3.87
N ILE A 175 12.87 -0.22 4.32
CA ILE A 175 13.92 -0.31 5.36
C ILE A 175 15.18 0.39 4.88
N ILE A 176 15.71 -0.03 3.73
CA ILE A 176 16.97 0.50 3.20
C ILE A 176 16.85 2.00 2.87
N ASN A 177 15.78 2.41 2.18
CA ASN A 177 15.58 3.83 1.82
C ASN A 177 15.48 4.74 3.03
N LEU A 178 14.83 4.29 4.12
CA LEU A 178 14.74 5.09 5.34
C LEU A 178 16.11 5.26 5.96
N VAL A 179 16.85 4.17 6.13
CA VAL A 179 18.17 4.20 6.79
C VAL A 179 19.18 4.98 5.95
N MET A 180 19.21 4.80 4.63
CA MET A 180 20.07 5.61 3.75
C MET A 180 19.78 7.11 3.91
N ARG A 181 18.51 7.50 3.98
CA ARG A 181 18.12 8.91 4.16
C ARG A 181 18.54 9.45 5.51
N GLU A 182 18.26 8.71 6.59
CA GLU A 182 18.55 9.16 7.96
C GLU A 182 20.06 9.27 8.24
N GLN A 183 20.86 8.43 7.60
CA GLN A 183 22.32 8.40 7.79
C GLN A 183 23.09 9.15 6.69
N GLY A 184 22.39 9.83 5.76
CA GLY A 184 23.04 10.57 4.68
C GLY A 184 23.84 9.69 3.71
N ILE A 185 23.47 8.40 3.58
CA ILE A 185 24.15 7.47 2.69
C ILE A 185 23.69 7.74 1.26
N GLU A 186 24.63 8.19 0.43
CA GLU A 186 24.39 8.43 -0.99
C GLU A 186 24.37 7.13 -1.79
N GLY A 187 23.64 7.13 -2.91
CA GLY A 187 23.58 6.00 -3.83
C GLY A 187 22.16 5.48 -4.07
N ALA A 188 22.06 4.44 -4.89
CA ALA A 188 20.80 3.81 -5.25
C ALA A 188 20.56 2.53 -4.43
N ASN A 189 19.35 2.38 -3.90
CA ASN A 189 18.95 1.12 -3.28
C ASN A 189 18.93 -0.01 -4.31
N ALA A 190 19.75 -1.02 -4.10
CA ALA A 190 19.90 -2.18 -4.99
C ALA A 190 18.57 -2.90 -5.30
N PHE A 191 17.63 -2.90 -4.35
CA PHE A 191 16.33 -3.57 -4.47
C PHE A 191 15.26 -2.69 -5.14
N ALA A 192 15.57 -1.43 -5.50
CA ALA A 192 14.57 -0.46 -5.95
C ALA A 192 13.91 -0.81 -7.29
N ARG A 193 14.70 -1.29 -8.25
CA ARG A 193 14.28 -1.52 -9.65
C ARG A 193 14.38 -2.98 -10.06
N THR A 194 14.24 -3.92 -9.13
CA THR A 194 14.27 -5.34 -9.45
C THR A 194 13.07 -5.71 -10.32
N TYR A 195 13.34 -6.33 -11.47
CA TYR A 195 12.30 -6.83 -12.35
C TYR A 195 11.49 -7.93 -11.67
N MET A 196 10.16 -7.85 -11.76
CA MET A 196 9.23 -8.85 -11.24
C MET A 196 8.48 -9.47 -12.42
N PRO A 197 8.69 -10.76 -12.72
CA PRO A 197 7.99 -11.43 -13.81
C PRO A 197 6.48 -11.41 -13.57
N GLU A 198 5.71 -11.26 -14.63
CA GLU A 198 4.27 -11.44 -14.57
C GLU A 198 3.96 -12.92 -14.39
N ARG A 199 3.31 -13.25 -13.30
CA ARG A 199 2.81 -14.60 -13.03
C ARG A 199 1.34 -14.49 -12.68
N TYR A 200 0.51 -15.22 -13.39
CA TYR A 200 -0.94 -15.31 -13.18
C TYR A 200 -1.29 -16.40 -12.15
N ASP A 201 -0.55 -16.46 -11.05
CA ASP A 201 -0.76 -17.45 -9.98
C ASP A 201 -1.69 -16.94 -8.85
N GLN A 202 -2.25 -15.76 -8.99
CA GLN A 202 -3.26 -15.28 -8.06
C GLN A 202 -4.58 -16.02 -8.26
N LYS A 203 -4.86 -16.97 -7.37
CA LYS A 203 -6.23 -17.48 -7.23
C LYS A 203 -7.10 -16.32 -6.74
N GLU A 204 -7.98 -15.82 -7.61
CA GLU A 204 -9.00 -14.86 -7.20
C GLU A 204 -9.86 -15.49 -6.11
N ARG A 205 -10.06 -14.76 -5.03
CA ARG A 205 -10.96 -15.20 -3.97
C ARG A 205 -12.38 -15.05 -4.49
N GLN A 206 -13.05 -16.18 -4.69
CA GLN A 206 -14.44 -16.19 -5.14
C GLN A 206 -15.35 -15.68 -4.01
N PRO A 207 -16.32 -14.80 -4.32
CA PRO A 207 -17.40 -14.50 -3.39
C PRO A 207 -18.22 -15.79 -3.13
N ILE A 208 -18.79 -15.89 -1.94
CA ILE A 208 -19.64 -17.04 -1.58
C ILE A 208 -21.00 -16.86 -2.24
N PRO A 209 -21.45 -17.78 -3.10
CA PRO A 209 -22.77 -17.70 -3.73
C PRO A 209 -23.89 -17.69 -2.70
N SER A 210 -25.02 -17.05 -3.00
CA SER A 210 -26.16 -16.92 -2.07
C SER A 210 -26.67 -18.27 -1.59
N ALA A 211 -26.74 -19.29 -2.45
CA ALA A 211 -27.13 -20.65 -2.04
C ALA A 211 -26.19 -21.26 -1.00
N ALA A 212 -24.88 -21.15 -1.19
CA ALA A 212 -23.89 -21.63 -0.23
C ALA A 212 -23.91 -20.81 1.07
N LEU A 213 -24.20 -19.50 0.98
CA LEU A 213 -24.34 -18.64 2.13
C LEU A 213 -25.54 -19.06 3.01
N LEU A 214 -26.70 -19.35 2.41
CA LEU A 214 -27.88 -19.82 3.14
C LEU A 214 -27.60 -21.15 3.87
N VAL A 215 -26.93 -22.09 3.19
CA VAL A 215 -26.48 -23.35 3.81
C VAL A 215 -25.55 -23.07 4.99
N LEU A 216 -24.60 -22.17 4.83
CA LEU A 216 -23.66 -21.80 5.90
C LEU A 216 -24.39 -21.18 7.10
N GLN A 217 -25.31 -20.25 6.87
CA GLN A 217 -26.09 -19.58 7.91
C GLN A 217 -27.00 -20.56 8.66
N GLN A 218 -27.63 -21.51 7.94
CA GLN A 218 -28.44 -22.55 8.56
C GLN A 218 -27.58 -23.45 9.46
N ASN A 219 -26.42 -23.93 8.98
CA ASN A 219 -25.48 -24.69 9.79
C ASN A 219 -24.93 -23.91 10.99
N CYS A 220 -24.83 -22.57 10.89
CA CYS A 220 -24.50 -21.76 12.06
C CYS A 220 -25.59 -21.77 13.11
N LYS A 221 -26.86 -21.67 12.69
CA LYS A 221 -28.03 -21.74 13.59
C LYS A 221 -28.19 -23.11 14.25
N ASP A 222 -27.97 -24.19 13.48
CA ASP A 222 -28.09 -25.56 13.98
C ASP A 222 -27.03 -25.91 15.03
N LYS A 223 -25.80 -25.38 14.87
CA LYS A 223 -24.73 -25.61 15.85
C LYS A 223 -24.76 -24.67 17.05
N ASP A 224 -25.25 -23.48 16.87
CA ASP A 224 -25.56 -22.47 17.88
C ASP A 224 -24.46 -22.27 18.94
N ASP A 225 -23.25 -22.00 18.52
CA ASP A 225 -22.11 -21.75 19.40
C ASP A 225 -21.38 -20.44 19.01
N GLU A 226 -20.49 -19.97 19.87
CA GLU A 226 -19.76 -18.71 19.75
C GLU A 226 -19.03 -18.56 18.39
N ALA A 227 -18.43 -19.64 17.89
CA ALA A 227 -17.71 -19.61 16.63
C ALA A 227 -18.66 -19.43 15.43
N ARG A 228 -19.88 -19.99 15.49
CA ARG A 228 -20.92 -19.85 14.46
C ARG A 228 -21.62 -18.52 14.55
N TRP A 229 -21.80 -17.97 15.74
CA TRP A 229 -22.28 -16.59 15.89
C TRP A 229 -21.32 -15.59 15.25
N LEU A 230 -19.98 -15.81 15.35
CA LEU A 230 -19.01 -14.95 14.69
C LEU A 230 -19.12 -15.00 13.15
N ILE A 231 -19.32 -16.21 12.57
CA ILE A 231 -19.54 -16.37 11.13
C ILE A 231 -20.84 -15.68 10.71
N ALA A 232 -21.94 -15.97 11.40
CA ALA A 232 -23.25 -15.40 11.13
C ALA A 232 -23.26 -13.88 11.23
N LEU A 233 -22.56 -13.33 12.25
CA LEU A 233 -22.41 -11.88 12.40
C LEU A 233 -21.73 -11.24 11.19
N ILE A 234 -20.62 -11.84 10.71
CA ILE A 234 -19.87 -11.34 9.56
C ILE A 234 -20.65 -11.50 8.25
N SER A 235 -21.48 -12.53 8.15
CA SER A 235 -22.17 -12.87 6.91
C SER A 235 -23.08 -11.77 6.40
N ASP A 236 -23.77 -11.05 7.27
CA ASP A 236 -24.68 -9.98 6.90
C ASP A 236 -24.20 -8.56 7.29
N THR A 237 -23.13 -8.44 8.08
CA THR A 237 -22.52 -7.14 8.35
C THR A 237 -21.33 -6.82 7.46
N GLY A 238 -20.72 -7.83 6.85
CA GLY A 238 -19.49 -7.67 6.07
C GLY A 238 -18.31 -7.11 6.84
N MET A 239 -18.30 -7.18 8.15
CA MET A 239 -17.20 -6.74 9.00
C MET A 239 -15.92 -7.50 8.68
N ARG A 240 -14.76 -6.86 8.92
CA ARG A 240 -13.49 -7.61 8.91
C ARG A 240 -13.46 -8.54 10.12
N LEU A 241 -12.86 -9.71 9.97
CA LEU A 241 -12.80 -10.69 11.06
C LEU A 241 -12.24 -10.11 12.37
N ALA A 242 -11.20 -9.27 12.27
CA ALA A 242 -10.65 -8.61 13.47
C ALA A 242 -11.60 -7.57 14.08
N GLU A 243 -12.44 -6.92 13.26
CA GLU A 243 -13.47 -6.01 13.75
C GLU A 243 -14.51 -6.78 14.54
N ALA A 244 -15.03 -7.87 13.96
CA ALA A 244 -16.05 -8.69 14.59
C ALA A 244 -15.54 -9.45 15.84
N ALA A 245 -14.38 -10.12 15.72
CA ALA A 245 -13.80 -10.89 16.84
C ALA A 245 -13.41 -9.99 18.04
N GLY A 246 -13.12 -8.73 17.79
CA GLY A 246 -12.72 -7.75 18.81
C GLY A 246 -13.84 -6.83 19.29
N LEU A 247 -15.11 -7.16 19.06
CA LEU A 247 -16.24 -6.39 19.58
C LEU A 247 -16.35 -6.45 21.11
N ALA A 248 -16.62 -5.30 21.73
CA ALA A 248 -17.16 -5.26 23.08
C ALA A 248 -18.67 -5.50 23.04
N MET A 249 -19.26 -6.02 24.09
CA MET A 249 -20.72 -6.15 24.19
C MET A 249 -21.41 -4.79 24.11
N ASN A 250 -20.78 -3.75 24.67
CA ASN A 250 -21.29 -2.36 24.62
C ASN A 250 -21.20 -1.71 23.22
N ASP A 251 -20.70 -2.42 22.20
CA ASP A 251 -20.75 -1.98 20.81
C ASP A 251 -21.99 -2.51 20.08
N ILE A 252 -22.78 -3.38 20.71
CA ILE A 252 -23.95 -4.04 20.14
C ILE A 252 -25.21 -3.44 20.77
N TYR A 253 -26.02 -2.77 19.98
CA TYR A 253 -27.23 -2.08 20.38
C TYR A 253 -28.44 -2.87 19.87
N LEU A 254 -29.19 -3.54 20.77
CA LEU A 254 -30.36 -4.36 20.42
C LEU A 254 -31.67 -3.74 20.84
N ASP A 255 -31.63 -2.89 21.87
CA ASP A 255 -32.84 -2.28 22.48
C ASP A 255 -33.25 -0.96 21.81
N GLU A 256 -32.52 -0.55 20.77
CA GLU A 256 -32.87 0.62 19.96
C GLU A 256 -33.84 0.25 18.83
N GLU A 257 -34.55 1.25 18.29
CA GLU A 257 -35.51 1.07 17.20
C GLU A 257 -34.91 0.31 16.01
N LEU A 258 -33.64 0.58 15.71
CA LEU A 258 -32.86 -0.14 14.69
C LEU A 258 -31.65 -0.82 15.34
N PRO A 259 -31.70 -2.14 15.56
CA PRO A 259 -30.57 -2.89 16.06
C PRO A 259 -29.33 -2.72 15.18
N HIS A 260 -28.19 -2.40 15.81
CA HIS A 260 -26.96 -2.09 15.08
C HIS A 260 -25.69 -2.38 15.88
N ILE A 261 -24.55 -2.34 15.20
CA ILE A 261 -23.22 -2.43 15.80
C ILE A 261 -22.46 -1.14 15.52
N SER A 262 -21.81 -0.60 16.55
CA SER A 262 -20.84 0.49 16.43
C SER A 262 -19.42 -0.09 16.34
N ILE A 263 -18.78 0.05 15.19
CA ILE A 263 -17.39 -0.38 14.97
C ILE A 263 -16.48 0.80 15.27
N ARG A 264 -15.79 0.75 16.41
CA ARG A 264 -14.90 1.81 16.88
C ARG A 264 -13.57 1.24 17.37
N THR A 265 -12.55 2.09 17.52
CA THR A 265 -11.24 1.70 18.04
C THR A 265 -11.33 1.38 19.53
N HIS A 266 -10.62 0.32 19.96
CA HIS A 266 -10.44 -0.08 21.35
C HIS A 266 -8.95 -0.26 21.65
N SER A 267 -8.56 -0.26 22.93
CA SER A 267 -7.18 -0.50 23.35
C SER A 267 -6.64 -1.87 22.90
N TRP A 268 -7.51 -2.88 22.88
CA TRP A 268 -7.20 -4.25 22.45
C TRP A 268 -7.35 -4.50 20.95
N ARG A 269 -7.98 -3.57 20.18
CA ARG A 269 -8.23 -3.73 18.76
C ARG A 269 -8.21 -2.39 18.01
N ARG A 270 -7.20 -2.19 17.20
CA ARG A 270 -7.12 -1.06 16.26
C ARG A 270 -7.94 -1.32 15.01
N LEU A 271 -8.42 -0.27 14.39
CA LEU A 271 -9.02 -0.32 13.06
C LEU A 271 -7.95 -0.14 11.99
N LYS A 272 -8.14 -0.75 10.81
CA LYS A 272 -7.17 -0.72 9.71
C LYS A 272 -7.03 0.68 9.09
N THR A 273 -8.14 1.39 8.96
CA THR A 273 -8.25 2.74 8.36
C THR A 273 -9.25 3.56 9.16
N ARG A 274 -9.20 4.88 9.03
CA ARG A 274 -10.20 5.78 9.65
C ARG A 274 -11.62 5.47 9.16
N SER A 275 -11.80 5.16 7.87
CA SER A 275 -13.08 4.76 7.28
C SER A 275 -13.63 3.43 7.81
N SER A 276 -12.86 2.69 8.58
CA SER A 276 -13.35 1.46 9.24
C SER A 276 -14.27 1.75 10.41
N GLU A 277 -14.18 2.95 11.02
CA GLU A 277 -15.07 3.40 12.09
C GLU A 277 -16.43 3.73 11.49
N ARG A 278 -17.46 2.99 11.91
CA ARG A 278 -18.80 3.09 11.34
C ARG A 278 -19.85 2.37 12.19
N VAL A 279 -21.11 2.68 11.93
CA VAL A 279 -22.26 1.94 12.44
C VAL A 279 -22.78 1.01 11.32
N VAL A 280 -23.20 -0.20 11.68
CA VAL A 280 -23.71 -1.19 10.72
C VAL A 280 -25.03 -1.77 11.27
N PRO A 281 -26.16 -1.68 10.54
CA PRO A 281 -27.41 -2.32 10.92
C PRO A 281 -27.26 -3.84 11.09
N LEU A 282 -28.01 -4.41 11.99
CA LEU A 282 -28.13 -5.84 12.19
C LEU A 282 -29.38 -6.38 11.52
N VAL A 283 -29.19 -7.28 10.56
CA VAL A 283 -30.25 -7.93 9.78
C VAL A 283 -30.03 -9.45 9.72
N GLY A 284 -31.04 -10.22 9.37
CA GLY A 284 -30.92 -11.64 9.07
C GLY A 284 -30.13 -12.46 10.11
N ALA A 285 -29.10 -13.18 9.65
CA ALA A 285 -28.27 -14.02 10.50
C ALA A 285 -27.40 -13.20 11.47
N SER A 286 -27.04 -11.97 11.11
CA SER A 286 -26.26 -11.11 12.01
C SER A 286 -27.08 -10.64 13.23
N LEU A 287 -28.35 -10.35 13.05
CA LEU A 287 -29.26 -10.02 14.15
C LEU A 287 -29.49 -11.22 15.07
N TRP A 288 -29.68 -12.41 14.49
CA TRP A 288 -29.75 -13.64 15.28
C TRP A 288 -28.51 -13.85 16.14
N ALA A 289 -27.33 -13.73 15.55
CA ALA A 289 -26.06 -13.90 16.26
C ALA A 289 -25.88 -12.87 17.37
N ALA A 290 -26.23 -11.62 17.12
CA ALA A 290 -26.16 -10.55 18.11
C ALA A 290 -27.10 -10.81 19.32
N LYS A 291 -28.30 -11.32 19.08
CA LYS A 291 -29.23 -11.75 20.16
C LYS A 291 -28.63 -12.89 20.98
N ARG A 292 -27.96 -13.86 20.35
CA ARG A 292 -27.26 -14.95 21.08
C ARG A 292 -26.11 -14.43 21.93
N LEU A 293 -25.31 -13.49 21.39
CA LEU A 293 -24.26 -12.84 22.16
C LEU A 293 -24.82 -12.08 23.36
N HIS A 294 -25.89 -11.35 23.19
CA HIS A 294 -26.56 -10.61 24.27
C HIS A 294 -27.05 -11.57 25.38
N GLN A 295 -27.70 -12.69 24.99
CA GLN A 295 -28.18 -13.71 25.96
C GLN A 295 -27.02 -14.35 26.72
N ARG A 296 -25.87 -14.55 26.10
CA ARG A 296 -24.68 -15.08 26.80
C ARG A 296 -24.10 -14.06 27.78
N GLY A 297 -24.14 -12.76 27.46
CA GLY A 297 -23.58 -11.69 28.28
C GLY A 297 -22.03 -11.62 28.24
N GLY A 298 -21.46 -10.84 29.16
CA GLY A 298 -20.02 -10.65 29.31
C GLY A 298 -19.52 -9.32 28.76
N ALA A 299 -18.22 -9.01 28.88
CA ALA A 299 -17.62 -7.76 28.40
C ALA A 299 -17.26 -7.81 26.91
N PHE A 300 -16.81 -8.95 26.43
CA PHE A 300 -16.38 -9.18 25.04
C PHE A 300 -17.38 -10.07 24.31
N ALA A 301 -17.66 -9.73 23.06
CA ALA A 301 -18.51 -10.53 22.19
C ALA A 301 -17.90 -11.92 21.89
N PHE A 302 -16.58 -12.02 21.85
CA PHE A 302 -15.88 -13.27 21.55
C PHE A 302 -14.65 -13.46 22.45
N PRO A 303 -14.83 -13.77 23.75
CA PRO A 303 -13.75 -13.86 24.74
C PRO A 303 -12.71 -14.93 24.42
N ARG A 304 -13.05 -15.93 23.63
CA ARG A 304 -12.09 -16.92 23.09
C ARG A 304 -11.00 -16.29 22.25
N TYR A 305 -11.31 -15.18 21.56
CA TYR A 305 -10.42 -14.54 20.60
C TYR A 305 -9.97 -13.14 21.03
N CYS A 306 -10.62 -12.54 22.02
CA CYS A 306 -10.39 -11.18 22.44
C CYS A 306 -10.47 -11.01 23.96
N ASN A 307 -9.52 -10.27 24.52
CA ASN A 307 -9.49 -9.84 25.92
C ASN A 307 -8.87 -8.43 26.00
N GLU A 308 -8.67 -7.89 27.19
CA GLU A 308 -8.09 -6.56 27.42
C GLU A 308 -6.68 -6.41 26.85
N GLN A 309 -5.93 -7.50 26.70
CA GLN A 309 -4.54 -7.52 26.23
C GLN A 309 -4.45 -7.51 24.69
N GLY A 310 -5.50 -7.96 23.99
CA GLY A 310 -5.50 -7.98 22.55
C GLY A 310 -6.54 -8.89 21.88
N CYS A 311 -6.60 -8.81 20.56
CA CYS A 311 -7.49 -9.61 19.73
C CYS A 311 -6.67 -10.53 18.80
N ASN A 312 -6.88 -11.86 18.92
CA ASN A 312 -6.21 -12.87 18.09
C ASN A 312 -7.10 -13.33 16.92
N ALA A 313 -7.33 -12.43 15.95
CA ALA A 313 -8.09 -12.72 14.75
C ALA A 313 -7.47 -13.84 13.88
N ASN A 314 -6.16 -14.10 13.99
CA ASN A 314 -5.52 -15.18 13.23
C ASN A 314 -5.97 -16.56 13.73
N SER A 315 -6.08 -16.74 15.06
CA SER A 315 -6.62 -17.97 15.65
C SER A 315 -8.08 -18.17 15.23
N ALA A 316 -8.90 -17.11 15.30
CA ALA A 316 -10.26 -17.15 14.79
C ALA A 316 -10.31 -17.56 13.32
N SER A 317 -9.48 -16.91 12.46
CA SER A 317 -9.41 -17.23 11.02
C SER A 317 -9.11 -18.71 10.75
N ALA A 318 -8.15 -19.28 11.48
CA ALA A 318 -7.78 -20.69 11.30
C ALA A 318 -8.94 -21.64 11.66
N ALA A 319 -9.57 -21.42 12.81
CA ALA A 319 -10.68 -22.26 13.27
C ALA A 319 -11.91 -22.15 12.36
N LEU A 320 -12.33 -20.91 12.04
CA LEU A 320 -13.53 -20.66 11.23
C LEU A 320 -13.36 -21.15 9.79
N ASN A 321 -12.23 -20.91 9.15
CA ASN A 321 -11.97 -21.39 7.80
C ASN A 321 -11.91 -22.92 7.74
N LYS A 322 -11.34 -23.60 8.75
CA LYS A 322 -11.32 -25.06 8.80
C LYS A 322 -12.75 -25.62 8.78
N TRP A 323 -13.65 -25.05 9.59
CA TRP A 323 -15.02 -25.49 9.65
C TRP A 323 -15.82 -25.13 8.37
N MET A 324 -15.74 -23.87 7.91
CA MET A 324 -16.44 -23.41 6.70
C MET A 324 -16.12 -24.27 5.47
N LYS A 325 -14.85 -24.65 5.31
CA LYS A 325 -14.42 -25.53 4.20
C LYS A 325 -15.08 -26.91 4.21
N GLY A 326 -15.45 -27.40 5.37
CA GLY A 326 -16.20 -28.65 5.51
C GLY A 326 -17.69 -28.52 5.22
N VAL A 327 -18.23 -27.28 5.28
CA VAL A 327 -19.66 -27.01 5.09
C VAL A 327 -19.97 -26.59 3.66
N ILE A 328 -19.20 -25.65 3.12
CA ILE A 328 -19.53 -24.99 1.84
C ILE A 328 -18.46 -25.13 0.74
N GLY A 329 -17.32 -25.78 1.02
CA GLY A 329 -16.26 -26.04 0.04
C GLY A 329 -14.90 -25.42 0.40
N LYS A 330 -13.84 -25.99 -0.20
CA LYS A 330 -12.44 -25.65 0.12
C LYS A 330 -12.01 -24.30 -0.45
N GLU A 331 -12.68 -23.80 -1.45
CA GLU A 331 -12.43 -22.54 -2.16
C GLU A 331 -12.85 -21.31 -1.35
N TYR A 332 -13.79 -21.46 -0.42
CA TYR A 332 -14.34 -20.35 0.34
C TYR A 332 -13.59 -20.12 1.67
N VAL A 333 -13.47 -18.86 2.02
CA VAL A 333 -12.83 -18.40 3.28
C VAL A 333 -13.68 -17.31 3.93
N ILE A 334 -13.49 -17.11 5.24
CA ILE A 334 -14.26 -16.15 6.05
C ILE A 334 -14.27 -14.74 5.42
N HIS A 335 -13.18 -14.33 4.77
CA HIS A 335 -13.12 -13.03 4.10
C HIS A 335 -14.02 -12.96 2.87
N GLY A 336 -14.37 -14.09 2.27
CA GLY A 336 -15.34 -14.20 1.17
C GLY A 336 -16.73 -13.71 1.54
N LEU A 337 -17.15 -13.84 2.81
CA LEU A 337 -18.42 -13.29 3.31
C LEU A 337 -18.54 -11.78 3.07
N ARG A 338 -17.43 -11.06 3.23
CA ARG A 338 -17.41 -9.63 3.00
C ARG A 338 -17.54 -9.27 1.51
N HIS A 339 -16.95 -10.08 0.62
CA HIS A 339 -17.15 -9.93 -0.82
C HIS A 339 -18.58 -10.27 -1.22
N SER A 340 -19.13 -11.33 -0.63
CA SER A 340 -20.51 -11.77 -0.84
C SER A 340 -21.54 -10.71 -0.45
N LEU A 341 -21.36 -10.03 0.68
CA LEU A 341 -22.23 -8.91 1.06
C LEU A 341 -22.19 -7.79 0.01
N ARG A 342 -20.98 -7.43 -0.47
CA ARG A 342 -20.86 -6.38 -1.50
C ARG A 342 -21.59 -6.74 -2.77
N ASP A 343 -21.52 -8.01 -3.19
CA ASP A 343 -22.22 -8.48 -4.39
C ASP A 343 -23.74 -8.58 -4.19
N ARG A 344 -24.19 -8.99 -2.99
CA ARG A 344 -25.63 -8.96 -2.64
C ARG A 344 -26.18 -7.52 -2.64
N LEU A 345 -25.46 -6.55 -2.09
CA LEU A 345 -25.85 -5.15 -2.13
C LEU A 345 -25.92 -4.62 -3.57
N ARG A 346 -24.96 -5.02 -4.42
CA ARG A 346 -25.01 -4.69 -5.86
C ARG A 346 -26.21 -5.34 -6.57
N ALA A 347 -26.54 -6.57 -6.23
CA ALA A 347 -27.66 -7.29 -6.83
C ALA A 347 -29.01 -6.64 -6.54
N VAL A 348 -29.13 -5.92 -5.43
CA VAL A 348 -30.33 -5.12 -5.11
C VAL A 348 -30.17 -3.63 -5.49
N GLU A 349 -29.21 -3.32 -6.35
CA GLU A 349 -28.93 -1.96 -6.86
C GLU A 349 -28.65 -0.92 -5.78
N CYS A 350 -28.05 -1.34 -4.64
CA CYS A 350 -27.64 -0.41 -3.59
C CYS A 350 -26.60 0.58 -4.13
N PRO A 351 -26.78 1.89 -3.95
CA PRO A 351 -25.79 2.89 -4.33
C PRO A 351 -24.38 2.58 -3.78
N SER A 352 -23.36 2.83 -4.58
CA SER A 352 -21.99 2.45 -4.26
C SER A 352 -21.45 3.09 -2.99
N ASP A 353 -21.83 4.33 -2.72
CA ASP A 353 -21.43 5.09 -1.55
C ASP A 353 -22.09 4.56 -0.25
N ILE A 354 -23.35 4.14 -0.32
CA ILE A 354 -24.04 3.44 0.79
C ILE A 354 -23.36 2.07 1.02
N THR A 355 -23.09 1.32 -0.06
CA THR A 355 -22.38 0.06 0.02
C THR A 355 -21.01 0.23 0.68
N ASP A 356 -20.27 1.26 0.29
CA ASP A 356 -18.94 1.55 0.83
C ASP A 356 -19.01 1.98 2.30
N GLN A 357 -20.03 2.76 2.69
CA GLN A 357 -20.24 3.12 4.09
C GLN A 357 -20.55 1.88 4.96
N ILE A 358 -21.46 1.02 4.54
CA ILE A 358 -21.79 -0.23 5.24
C ILE A 358 -20.53 -1.08 5.42
N GLY A 359 -19.78 -1.29 4.33
CA GLY A 359 -18.59 -2.11 4.35
C GLY A 359 -17.36 -1.45 4.99
N GLY A 360 -17.31 -0.14 5.16
CA GLY A 360 -16.10 0.60 5.53
C GLY A 360 -15.02 0.43 4.45
N TRP A 361 -15.42 0.58 3.18
CA TRP A 361 -14.52 0.75 2.04
C TRP A 361 -14.28 2.24 1.80
N THR A 362 -13.23 2.55 1.09
CA THR A 362 -12.93 3.93 0.70
C THR A 362 -13.59 4.21 -0.64
N THR A 363 -14.44 5.23 -0.69
CA THR A 363 -15.02 5.74 -1.92
C THR A 363 -14.07 6.77 -2.53
N GLU A 364 -13.76 6.67 -3.81
CA GLU A 364 -12.94 7.65 -4.52
C GLU A 364 -13.79 8.91 -4.81
N GLY A 365 -13.23 10.08 -4.52
CA GLY A 365 -13.82 11.38 -4.84
C GLY A 365 -13.83 12.36 -3.66
N VAL A 366 -13.67 13.65 -3.98
CA VAL A 366 -13.59 14.71 -2.97
C VAL A 366 -14.96 14.92 -2.28
N GLY A 367 -16.07 14.66 -2.98
CA GLY A 367 -17.44 14.86 -2.47
C GLY A 367 -17.83 13.93 -1.32
N HIS A 368 -17.25 12.74 -1.23
CA HIS A 368 -17.57 11.76 -0.19
C HIS A 368 -17.01 12.10 1.21
N GLY A 369 -16.12 13.10 1.29
CA GLY A 369 -15.59 13.61 2.57
C GLY A 369 -16.51 14.63 3.24
N TYR A 370 -17.55 15.11 2.55
CA TYR A 370 -18.50 16.11 3.06
C TYR A 370 -19.77 15.45 3.58
N GLY A 371 -20.24 15.90 4.75
CA GLY A 371 -21.46 15.40 5.37
C GLY A 371 -21.21 14.31 6.43
N ARG A 372 -22.32 13.88 7.06
CA ARG A 372 -22.33 12.88 8.15
C ARG A 372 -22.53 11.44 7.65
N GLY A 373 -22.56 11.23 6.33
CA GLY A 373 -22.92 9.96 5.73
C GLY A 373 -24.41 9.66 5.77
N TYR A 374 -24.77 8.42 5.43
CA TYR A 374 -26.16 7.95 5.41
C TYR A 374 -26.63 7.54 6.80
N SER A 375 -27.92 7.77 7.07
CA SER A 375 -28.53 7.36 8.33
C SER A 375 -28.65 5.82 8.45
N LEU A 376 -28.88 5.37 9.67
CA LEU A 376 -29.02 3.95 9.97
C LEU A 376 -30.22 3.34 9.24
N GLU A 377 -31.34 4.10 9.13
CA GLU A 377 -32.56 3.70 8.42
C GLU A 377 -32.30 3.44 6.94
N VAL A 378 -31.55 4.34 6.29
CA VAL A 378 -31.19 4.19 4.87
C VAL A 378 -30.35 2.95 4.65
N MET A 379 -29.33 2.72 5.49
CA MET A 379 -28.49 1.51 5.41
C MET A 379 -29.29 0.25 5.71
N ALA A 380 -30.15 0.25 6.73
CA ALA A 380 -30.99 -0.88 7.10
C ALA A 380 -31.97 -1.26 5.98
N LYS A 381 -32.55 -0.28 5.28
CA LYS A 381 -33.41 -0.51 4.11
C LYS A 381 -32.71 -1.41 3.07
N TRP A 382 -31.48 -1.06 2.68
CA TRP A 382 -30.74 -1.83 1.68
C TRP A 382 -30.24 -3.19 2.20
N MET A 383 -29.81 -3.26 3.47
CA MET A 383 -29.35 -4.50 4.07
C MET A 383 -30.50 -5.51 4.24
N ASN A 384 -31.70 -5.09 4.56
CA ASN A 384 -32.88 -5.98 4.65
C ASN A 384 -33.23 -6.64 3.31
N LEU A 385 -32.93 -5.99 2.18
CA LEU A 385 -33.14 -6.58 0.85
C LEU A 385 -32.09 -7.70 0.54
N THR A 386 -31.04 -7.80 1.33
CA THR A 386 -29.96 -8.77 1.13
C THR A 386 -29.97 -9.93 2.14
N ALA A 387 -30.83 -9.87 3.18
CA ALA A 387 -30.89 -10.81 4.28
C ALA A 387 -31.73 -12.07 3.98
#